data_c04335defbcc57d63bcb4942a8de24b0
#
_entry.id   c04335defbcc57d63bcb4942a8de24b0
#
_cell.length_a   1.000
_cell.length_b   1.000
_cell.length_c   1.000
_cell.angle_alpha   90.00
_cell.angle_beta   90.00
_cell.angle_gamma   90.00
#
_symmetry.space_group_name_H-M   'P 1'
#
loop_
_entity.id
_entity.type
_entity.pdbx_description
1 polymer ?
#
loop_
_entity_poly.entity_id
_entity_poly.type
_entity_poly.pdbx_seq_one_letter_code
_entity_poly.pdbx_strand_id
1 'polypeptide(L)'
;LEMFPYPSGKLHMGHVRNYSIGDVIARYMRMKGMNVLHPMGWDSFGLPAENAAIKNGIRPDIWTHDNIAEMKNQLKSLGLSYDWDREVATCKEEYYKWTQWLFIQFFNKGLAYKKKNPVNWCPSCQTVLANEQVVDGVCERCKSPVGKKELSQWYFKITDYAERLLDDLDKLPGWPEKVKLMQKNWIGKSVGAEVDFDIVGHDEKMKIFTTRPDTLYGVTFMVLAPEHPLVKELITPEHQAEVDVFMDKLQYLSDIDRNSTTLEKEGCFTGS
;
A
#
# COMPACT_ATOMS: atom_id res chain seq x y z
N LEU A 1 14.92 -12.10 -15.30
CA LEU A 1 14.25 -10.81 -15.54
C LEU A 1 14.52 -9.88 -14.38
N GLU A 2 15.08 -8.72 -14.65
CA GLU A 2 15.25 -7.64 -13.70
C GLU A 2 13.97 -6.80 -13.59
N MET A 3 13.85 -6.00 -12.54
CA MET A 3 12.76 -5.06 -12.37
C MET A 3 12.85 -3.98 -13.47
N PHE A 4 11.73 -3.72 -14.14
CA PHE A 4 11.66 -2.68 -15.15
C PHE A 4 11.88 -1.30 -14.55
N PRO A 5 12.64 -0.41 -15.21
CA PRO A 5 12.84 0.96 -14.73
C PRO A 5 11.60 1.82 -14.93
N TYR A 6 11.43 2.81 -14.06
CA TYR A 6 10.49 3.90 -14.29
C TYR A 6 11.09 4.92 -15.25
N PRO A 7 10.44 5.26 -16.37
CA PRO A 7 10.97 6.24 -17.31
C PRO A 7 10.66 7.68 -16.87
N SER A 8 11.14 8.05 -15.69
CA SER A 8 10.95 9.38 -15.09
C SER A 8 12.16 10.29 -15.21
N GLY A 9 13.26 9.81 -15.80
CA GLY A 9 14.52 10.54 -16.00
C GLY A 9 15.58 9.68 -16.65
N LYS A 10 16.85 10.06 -16.48
CA LYS A 10 18.00 9.33 -17.02
C LYS A 10 18.37 8.12 -16.15
N LEU A 11 19.13 7.17 -16.72
CA LEU A 11 19.72 6.08 -15.95
C LEU A 11 20.70 6.64 -14.91
N HIS A 12 20.82 5.91 -13.81
CA HIS A 12 21.82 6.15 -12.77
C HIS A 12 22.58 4.85 -12.43
N MET A 13 23.62 4.94 -11.64
CA MET A 13 24.50 3.79 -11.32
C MET A 13 23.76 2.59 -10.72
N GLY A 14 22.65 2.79 -10.02
CA GLY A 14 21.79 1.70 -9.53
C GLY A 14 21.21 0.88 -10.67
N HIS A 15 20.77 1.51 -11.75
CA HIS A 15 20.30 0.83 -12.96
C HIS A 15 21.45 0.04 -13.62
N VAL A 16 22.62 0.68 -13.78
CA VAL A 16 23.81 0.02 -14.35
C VAL A 16 24.16 -1.25 -13.58
N ARG A 17 24.22 -1.16 -12.26
CA ARG A 17 24.51 -2.32 -11.40
C ARG A 17 23.48 -3.44 -11.60
N ASN A 18 22.19 -3.10 -11.53
CA ASN A 18 21.12 -4.08 -11.61
C ASN A 18 21.11 -4.82 -12.94
N TYR A 19 21.17 -4.07 -14.05
CA TYR A 19 21.04 -4.63 -15.40
C TYR A 19 22.32 -5.33 -15.88
N SER A 20 23.48 -4.90 -15.42
CA SER A 20 24.75 -5.59 -15.74
C SER A 20 24.81 -6.99 -15.14
N ILE A 21 24.26 -7.20 -13.92
CA ILE A 21 24.23 -8.53 -13.30
C ILE A 21 23.38 -9.49 -14.12
N GLY A 22 22.16 -9.07 -14.52
CA GLY A 22 21.29 -9.90 -15.36
C GLY A 22 21.87 -10.17 -16.75
N ASP A 23 22.54 -9.17 -17.34
CA ASP A 23 23.16 -9.30 -18.65
C ASP A 23 24.30 -10.33 -18.65
N VAL A 24 25.13 -10.32 -17.61
CA VAL A 24 26.19 -11.35 -17.43
C VAL A 24 25.59 -12.76 -17.40
N ILE A 25 24.51 -12.95 -16.64
CA ILE A 25 23.83 -14.24 -16.55
C ILE A 25 23.24 -14.63 -17.91
N ALA A 26 22.57 -13.70 -18.59
CA ALA A 26 21.98 -13.94 -19.90
C ALA A 26 23.03 -14.36 -20.94
N ARG A 27 24.16 -13.65 -21.00
CA ARG A 27 25.28 -13.99 -21.88
C ARG A 27 25.87 -15.36 -21.54
N TYR A 28 26.13 -15.62 -20.28
CA TYR A 28 26.67 -16.91 -19.84
C TYR A 28 25.76 -18.07 -20.23
N MET A 29 24.45 -17.94 -20.02
CA MET A 29 23.49 -18.99 -20.38
C MET A 29 23.41 -19.20 -21.89
N ARG A 30 23.47 -18.14 -22.72
CA ARG A 30 23.54 -18.28 -24.18
C ARG A 30 24.83 -19.01 -24.61
N MET A 31 25.97 -18.69 -24.00
CA MET A 31 27.22 -19.39 -24.26
C MET A 31 27.15 -20.89 -23.91
N LYS A 32 26.30 -21.27 -22.96
CA LYS A 32 26.00 -22.66 -22.62
C LYS A 32 24.98 -23.34 -23.57
N GLY A 33 24.55 -22.66 -24.60
CA GLY A 33 23.55 -23.19 -25.56
C GLY A 33 22.11 -23.13 -25.07
N MET A 34 21.82 -22.39 -23.99
CA MET A 34 20.45 -22.24 -23.50
C MET A 34 19.68 -21.25 -24.37
N ASN A 35 18.38 -21.51 -24.50
CA ASN A 35 17.46 -20.52 -25.08
C ASN A 35 17.10 -19.48 -24.02
N VAL A 36 17.57 -18.25 -24.20
CA VAL A 36 17.47 -17.18 -23.18
C VAL A 36 16.52 -16.08 -23.64
N LEU A 37 15.43 -15.88 -22.91
CA LEU A 37 14.55 -14.74 -23.04
C LEU A 37 15.02 -13.62 -22.10
N HIS A 38 15.57 -12.55 -22.67
CA HIS A 38 16.10 -11.40 -21.93
C HIS A 38 15.57 -10.08 -22.49
N PRO A 39 14.26 -9.75 -22.27
CA PRO A 39 13.62 -8.53 -22.76
C PRO A 39 13.91 -7.36 -21.83
N MET A 40 13.71 -6.14 -22.35
CA MET A 40 13.56 -4.92 -21.56
C MET A 40 12.10 -4.48 -21.55
N GLY A 41 11.66 -3.96 -20.41
CA GLY A 41 10.35 -3.33 -20.27
C GLY A 41 10.46 -2.00 -19.52
N TRP A 42 9.41 -1.20 -19.64
CA TRP A 42 9.28 0.11 -19.00
C TRP A 42 8.06 0.09 -18.09
N ASP A 43 8.27 0.29 -16.79
CA ASP A 43 7.16 0.52 -15.84
C ASP A 43 6.74 1.98 -15.94
N SER A 44 5.82 2.23 -16.84
CA SER A 44 5.57 3.56 -17.40
C SER A 44 4.21 4.16 -17.04
N PHE A 45 3.51 3.55 -16.08
CA PHE A 45 2.35 4.13 -15.42
C PHE A 45 2.69 4.66 -14.03
N GLY A 46 1.84 5.57 -13.54
CA GLY A 46 1.80 5.99 -12.15
C GLY A 46 2.43 7.34 -11.86
N LEU A 47 2.39 7.71 -10.60
CA LEU A 47 2.75 9.01 -10.08
C LEU A 47 4.18 9.48 -10.39
N PRO A 48 5.23 8.64 -10.43
CA PRO A 48 6.57 9.12 -10.73
C PRO A 48 6.70 9.79 -12.08
N ALA A 49 6.12 9.20 -13.13
CA ALA A 49 6.12 9.77 -14.48
C ALA A 49 5.23 11.01 -14.57
N GLU A 50 4.01 10.96 -14.01
CA GLU A 50 3.08 12.08 -13.97
C GLU A 50 3.66 13.28 -13.23
N ASN A 51 4.30 13.05 -12.08
CA ASN A 51 4.91 14.12 -11.28
C ASN A 51 6.06 14.80 -12.01
N ALA A 52 6.91 14.02 -12.66
CA ALA A 52 8.00 14.56 -13.45
C ALA A 52 7.46 15.40 -14.62
N ALA A 53 6.40 14.93 -15.29
CA ALA A 53 5.75 15.65 -16.37
C ALA A 53 5.12 16.96 -15.89
N ILE A 54 4.37 16.96 -14.80
CA ILE A 54 3.78 18.14 -14.19
C ILE A 54 4.85 19.17 -13.81
N LYS A 55 5.92 18.72 -13.15
CA LYS A 55 7.03 19.58 -12.74
C LYS A 55 7.71 20.27 -13.92
N ASN A 56 7.79 19.61 -15.07
CA ASN A 56 8.42 20.11 -16.27
C ASN A 56 7.44 20.82 -17.24
N GLY A 57 6.13 20.86 -16.93
CA GLY A 57 5.12 21.49 -17.76
C GLY A 57 4.89 20.77 -19.10
N ILE A 58 5.12 19.44 -19.14
CA ILE A 58 5.03 18.60 -20.33
C ILE A 58 3.92 17.58 -20.12
N ARG A 59 3.26 17.16 -21.20
CA ARG A 59 2.26 16.06 -21.10
C ARG A 59 2.94 14.76 -20.65
N PRO A 60 2.30 13.97 -19.76
CA PRO A 60 2.88 12.73 -19.20
C PRO A 60 3.26 11.71 -20.29
N ASP A 61 2.45 11.57 -21.33
CA ASP A 61 2.72 10.64 -22.43
C ASP A 61 3.99 11.03 -23.20
N ILE A 62 4.13 12.31 -23.58
CA ILE A 62 5.32 12.82 -24.26
C ILE A 62 6.56 12.63 -23.38
N TRP A 63 6.51 13.09 -22.15
CA TRP A 63 7.60 12.95 -21.19
C TRP A 63 8.03 11.50 -21.02
N THR A 64 7.08 10.60 -20.88
CA THR A 64 7.33 9.16 -20.69
C THR A 64 8.01 8.55 -21.90
N HIS A 65 7.49 8.83 -23.10
CA HIS A 65 8.07 8.29 -24.35
C HIS A 65 9.47 8.84 -24.62
N ASP A 66 9.72 10.12 -24.36
CA ASP A 66 11.04 10.73 -24.53
C ASP A 66 12.06 10.10 -23.58
N ASN A 67 11.68 9.87 -22.31
CA ASN A 67 12.55 9.21 -21.35
C ASN A 67 12.80 7.73 -21.72
N ILE A 68 11.80 7.01 -22.21
CA ILE A 68 12.00 5.64 -22.72
C ILE A 68 13.03 5.63 -23.84
N ALA A 69 12.93 6.53 -24.79
CA ALA A 69 13.88 6.63 -25.90
C ALA A 69 15.31 6.92 -25.42
N GLU A 70 15.44 7.88 -24.50
CA GLU A 70 16.74 8.26 -23.93
C GLU A 70 17.36 7.10 -23.13
N MET A 71 16.60 6.49 -22.20
CA MET A 71 17.08 5.36 -21.41
C MET A 71 17.45 4.16 -22.27
N LYS A 72 16.67 3.88 -23.33
CA LYS A 72 16.99 2.84 -24.31
C LYS A 72 18.33 3.08 -24.99
N ASN A 73 18.60 4.31 -25.40
CA ASN A 73 19.88 4.70 -25.98
C ASN A 73 21.04 4.51 -24.99
N GLN A 74 20.84 4.90 -23.73
CA GLN A 74 21.83 4.70 -22.68
C GLN A 74 22.09 3.22 -22.41
N LEU A 75 21.06 2.36 -22.33
CA LEU A 75 21.23 0.91 -22.16
C LEU A 75 21.94 0.27 -23.35
N LYS A 76 21.65 0.72 -24.58
CA LYS A 76 22.37 0.26 -25.77
C LYS A 76 23.83 0.69 -25.77
N SER A 77 24.15 1.89 -25.30
CA SER A 77 25.52 2.38 -25.21
C SER A 77 26.37 1.60 -24.19
N LEU A 78 25.72 1.03 -23.15
CA LEU A 78 26.37 0.10 -22.22
C LEU A 78 26.63 -1.27 -22.82
N GLY A 79 26.12 -1.57 -24.01
CA GLY A 79 26.30 -2.85 -24.71
C GLY A 79 25.53 -4.01 -24.08
N LEU A 80 24.45 -3.76 -23.35
CA LEU A 80 23.62 -4.79 -22.75
C LEU A 80 22.87 -5.60 -23.82
N SER A 81 22.77 -6.92 -23.62
CA SER A 81 22.28 -7.87 -24.62
C SER A 81 20.79 -8.15 -24.56
N TYR A 82 19.99 -7.09 -24.37
CA TYR A 82 18.53 -7.22 -24.38
C TYR A 82 17.99 -7.57 -25.75
N ASP A 83 16.89 -8.34 -25.75
CA ASP A 83 16.08 -8.59 -26.94
C ASP A 83 15.10 -7.42 -27.13
N TRP A 84 15.54 -6.43 -27.90
CA TRP A 84 14.79 -5.22 -28.16
C TRP A 84 13.52 -5.43 -29.01
N ASP A 85 13.43 -6.56 -29.72
CA ASP A 85 12.22 -6.92 -30.49
C ASP A 85 11.08 -7.37 -29.56
N ARG A 86 11.41 -7.71 -28.31
CA ARG A 86 10.47 -8.05 -27.22
C ARG A 86 10.35 -6.97 -26.16
N GLU A 87 10.72 -5.75 -26.51
CA GLU A 87 10.53 -4.58 -25.65
C GLU A 87 9.04 -4.34 -25.35
N VAL A 88 8.73 -4.06 -24.10
CA VAL A 88 7.36 -3.75 -23.67
C VAL A 88 7.30 -2.44 -22.89
N ALA A 89 6.16 -1.76 -22.91
CA ALA A 89 5.90 -0.61 -22.04
C ALA A 89 4.51 -0.77 -21.41
N THR A 90 4.43 -0.68 -20.11
CA THR A 90 3.18 -0.94 -19.38
C THR A 90 2.07 0.06 -19.69
N CYS A 91 2.42 1.26 -20.19
CA CYS A 91 1.48 2.30 -20.61
C CYS A 91 0.87 2.07 -22.00
N LYS A 92 1.35 1.09 -22.75
CA LYS A 92 0.82 0.81 -24.08
C LYS A 92 -0.39 -0.12 -24.02
N GLU A 93 -1.34 0.11 -24.94
CA GLU A 93 -2.60 -0.62 -24.98
C GLU A 93 -2.42 -2.13 -25.16
N GLU A 94 -1.48 -2.56 -25.99
CA GLU A 94 -1.14 -3.96 -26.17
C GLU A 94 -0.66 -4.65 -24.90
N TYR A 95 -0.16 -3.89 -23.91
CA TYR A 95 0.25 -4.40 -22.60
C TYR A 95 -0.89 -4.28 -21.58
N TYR A 96 -1.43 -3.09 -21.32
CA TYR A 96 -2.36 -2.89 -20.20
C TYR A 96 -3.73 -3.54 -20.41
N LYS A 97 -4.10 -3.91 -21.64
CA LYS A 97 -5.30 -4.71 -21.89
C LYS A 97 -5.32 -6.01 -21.07
N TRP A 98 -4.14 -6.60 -20.80
CA TRP A 98 -4.03 -7.81 -20.00
C TRP A 98 -4.23 -7.53 -18.51
N THR A 99 -3.80 -6.38 -18.02
CA THR A 99 -4.11 -5.91 -16.68
C THR A 99 -5.62 -5.70 -16.50
N GLN A 100 -6.27 -5.10 -17.48
CA GLN A 100 -7.72 -4.92 -17.48
C GLN A 100 -8.45 -6.28 -17.55
N TRP A 101 -7.99 -7.19 -18.39
CA TRP A 101 -8.55 -8.53 -18.48
C TRP A 101 -8.44 -9.26 -17.13
N LEU A 102 -7.29 -9.20 -16.48
CA LEU A 102 -7.07 -9.82 -15.17
C LEU A 102 -8.00 -9.23 -14.10
N PHE A 103 -8.16 -7.91 -14.11
CA PHE A 103 -9.12 -7.24 -13.22
C PHE A 103 -10.54 -7.76 -13.41
N ILE A 104 -10.97 -7.91 -14.66
CA ILE A 104 -12.29 -8.46 -14.99
C ILE A 104 -12.43 -9.90 -14.46
N GLN A 105 -11.37 -10.73 -14.56
CA GLN A 105 -11.40 -12.08 -13.98
C GLN A 105 -11.58 -12.04 -12.46
N PHE A 106 -10.89 -11.14 -11.77
CA PHE A 106 -11.05 -10.96 -10.31
C PHE A 106 -12.45 -10.48 -9.97
N PHE A 107 -12.98 -9.52 -10.72
CA PHE A 107 -14.35 -9.03 -10.53
C PHE A 107 -15.38 -10.16 -10.72
N ASN A 108 -15.29 -10.91 -11.80
CA ASN A 108 -16.21 -12.03 -12.10
C ASN A 108 -16.14 -13.15 -11.05
N LYS A 109 -15.00 -13.31 -10.37
CA LYS A 109 -14.81 -14.25 -9.26
C LYS A 109 -15.24 -13.67 -7.90
N GLY A 110 -15.74 -12.45 -7.85
CA GLY A 110 -16.11 -11.77 -6.61
C GLY A 110 -14.93 -11.36 -5.73
N LEU A 111 -13.71 -11.37 -6.27
CA LEU A 111 -12.49 -10.97 -5.56
C LEU A 111 -12.23 -9.47 -5.62
N ALA A 112 -12.80 -8.76 -6.60
CA ALA A 112 -12.76 -7.31 -6.68
C ALA A 112 -14.15 -6.74 -6.34
N TYR A 113 -14.18 -5.72 -5.51
CA TYR A 113 -15.41 -5.06 -5.08
C TYR A 113 -15.20 -3.56 -4.91
N LYS A 114 -16.30 -2.82 -4.89
CA LYS A 114 -16.27 -1.37 -4.72
C LYS A 114 -16.82 -1.02 -3.35
N LYS A 115 -16.09 -0.18 -2.60
CA LYS A 115 -16.50 0.27 -1.27
C LYS A 115 -16.18 1.74 -1.10
N LYS A 116 -17.07 2.46 -0.42
CA LYS A 116 -16.81 3.80 0.07
C LYS A 116 -15.99 3.70 1.36
N ASN A 117 -14.84 4.34 1.40
CA ASN A 117 -13.93 4.27 2.54
C ASN A 117 -13.12 5.57 2.66
N PRO A 118 -12.76 5.99 3.87
CA PRO A 118 -11.84 7.11 4.05
C PRO A 118 -10.45 6.75 3.51
N VAL A 119 -9.90 7.64 2.67
CA VAL A 119 -8.56 7.53 2.10
C VAL A 119 -7.76 8.77 2.43
N ASN A 120 -6.43 8.65 2.46
CA ASN A 120 -5.56 9.81 2.59
C ASN A 120 -5.70 10.68 1.34
N TRP A 121 -6.01 11.94 1.53
CA TRP A 121 -6.24 12.90 0.46
C TRP A 121 -5.33 14.12 0.60
N CYS A 122 -4.56 14.39 -0.44
CA CYS A 122 -3.80 15.65 -0.53
C CYS A 122 -4.62 16.70 -1.28
N PRO A 123 -5.05 17.78 -0.62
CA PRO A 123 -5.86 18.81 -1.28
C PRO A 123 -5.08 19.63 -2.30
N SER A 124 -3.78 19.78 -2.13
CA SER A 124 -2.91 20.50 -3.06
C SER A 124 -2.61 19.70 -4.33
N CYS A 125 -2.27 18.41 -4.19
CA CYS A 125 -2.03 17.51 -5.32
C CYS A 125 -3.32 16.96 -5.93
N GLN A 126 -4.46 17.13 -5.27
CA GLN A 126 -5.78 16.61 -5.66
C GLN A 126 -5.76 15.09 -5.96
N THR A 127 -5.07 14.33 -5.11
CA THR A 127 -4.90 12.89 -5.30
C THR A 127 -4.99 12.11 -4.00
N VAL A 128 -5.31 10.82 -4.13
CA VAL A 128 -5.23 9.85 -3.04
C VAL A 128 -3.77 9.47 -2.81
N LEU A 129 -3.40 9.33 -1.55
CA LEU A 129 -2.05 8.92 -1.14
C LEU A 129 -2.08 7.56 -0.45
N ALA A 130 -1.11 6.71 -0.75
CA ALA A 130 -0.81 5.54 0.07
C ALA A 130 -0.29 5.98 1.46
N ASN A 131 -0.34 5.08 2.45
CA ASN A 131 0.12 5.41 3.80
C ASN A 131 1.60 5.83 3.81
N GLU A 132 2.44 5.19 3.00
CA GLU A 132 3.87 5.47 2.88
C GLU A 132 4.16 6.85 2.27
N GLN A 133 3.19 7.47 1.61
CA GLN A 133 3.29 8.80 1.00
C GLN A 133 2.84 9.92 1.95
N VAL A 134 2.44 9.57 3.15
CA VAL A 134 2.11 10.52 4.23
C VAL A 134 3.22 10.45 5.27
N VAL A 135 4.03 11.48 5.35
CA VAL A 135 5.17 11.58 6.28
C VAL A 135 4.89 12.73 7.23
N ASP A 136 4.85 12.46 8.52
CA ASP A 136 4.55 13.45 9.58
C ASP A 136 3.23 14.21 9.32
N GLY A 137 2.19 13.52 8.84
CA GLY A 137 0.88 14.11 8.55
C GLY A 137 0.83 14.95 7.28
N VAL A 138 1.93 15.06 6.54
CA VAL A 138 2.00 15.84 5.29
C VAL A 138 2.28 14.98 4.07
N CYS A 139 1.87 15.47 2.91
CA CYS A 139 2.17 14.85 1.64
C CYS A 139 3.68 14.83 1.38
N GLU A 140 4.26 13.68 1.13
CA GLU A 140 5.70 13.51 0.84
C GLU A 140 6.19 14.44 -0.29
N ARG A 141 5.28 14.76 -1.23
CA ARG A 141 5.57 15.52 -2.45
C ARG A 141 5.49 17.03 -2.26
N CYS A 142 4.32 17.52 -1.85
CA CYS A 142 4.07 18.97 -1.81
C CYS A 142 4.14 19.55 -0.39
N LYS A 143 4.32 18.71 0.62
CA LYS A 143 4.38 19.06 2.05
C LYS A 143 3.11 19.73 2.59
N SER A 144 1.99 19.65 1.86
CA SER A 144 0.69 20.12 2.35
C SER A 144 0.11 19.12 3.36
N PRO A 145 -0.63 19.57 4.36
CA PRO A 145 -1.35 18.70 5.29
C PRO A 145 -2.26 17.72 4.54
N VAL A 146 -2.27 16.48 4.96
CA VAL A 146 -3.08 15.40 4.40
C VAL A 146 -4.29 15.16 5.29
N GLY A 147 -5.47 15.20 4.70
CA GLY A 147 -6.73 14.87 5.39
C GLY A 147 -7.29 13.53 4.95
N LYS A 148 -8.36 13.09 5.62
CA LYS A 148 -9.15 11.93 5.18
C LYS A 148 -10.30 12.42 4.29
N LYS A 149 -10.58 11.67 3.22
CA LYS A 149 -11.71 11.92 2.31
C LYS A 149 -12.39 10.62 1.99
N GLU A 150 -13.70 10.57 2.14
CA GLU A 150 -14.48 9.40 1.74
C GLU A 150 -14.60 9.33 0.22
N LEU A 151 -14.06 8.28 -0.36
CA LEU A 151 -14.15 8.00 -1.80
C LEU A 151 -14.59 6.56 -2.05
N SER A 152 -15.35 6.37 -3.12
CA SER A 152 -15.67 5.03 -3.62
C SER A 152 -14.47 4.49 -4.39
N GLN A 153 -13.85 3.45 -3.85
CA GLN A 153 -12.63 2.85 -4.37
C GLN A 153 -12.83 1.36 -4.67
N TRP A 154 -12.00 0.82 -5.56
CA TRP A 154 -11.88 -0.61 -5.79
C TRP A 154 -10.97 -1.26 -4.75
N TYR A 155 -11.38 -2.42 -4.29
CA TYR A 155 -10.65 -3.26 -3.35
C TYR A 155 -10.57 -4.69 -3.85
N PHE A 156 -9.50 -5.39 -3.49
CA PHE A 156 -9.41 -6.84 -3.62
C PHE A 156 -9.61 -7.49 -2.25
N LYS A 157 -10.31 -8.62 -2.24
CA LYS A 157 -10.52 -9.44 -1.02
C LYS A 157 -9.27 -10.24 -0.67
N ILE A 158 -8.17 -9.56 -0.39
CA ILE A 158 -6.88 -10.22 -0.10
C ILE A 158 -6.93 -11.05 1.19
N THR A 159 -7.76 -10.66 2.15
CA THR A 159 -7.92 -11.36 3.44
C THR A 159 -8.57 -12.73 3.30
N ASP A 160 -9.32 -13.01 2.23
CA ASP A 160 -9.88 -14.34 1.95
C ASP A 160 -8.80 -15.41 1.74
N TYR A 161 -7.57 -14.97 1.47
CA TYR A 161 -6.41 -15.84 1.26
C TYR A 161 -5.44 -15.89 2.46
N ALA A 162 -5.72 -15.16 3.55
CA ALA A 162 -4.79 -15.01 4.67
C ALA A 162 -4.40 -16.37 5.29
N GLU A 163 -5.37 -17.21 5.60
CA GLU A 163 -5.12 -18.56 6.15
C GLU A 163 -4.29 -19.41 5.19
N ARG A 164 -4.70 -19.47 3.92
CA ARG A 164 -4.01 -20.25 2.92
C ARG A 164 -2.58 -19.78 2.69
N LEU A 165 -2.36 -18.46 2.67
CA LEU A 165 -1.01 -17.89 2.52
C LEU A 165 -0.13 -18.26 3.70
N LEU A 166 -0.68 -18.28 4.92
CA LEU A 166 0.04 -18.68 6.11
C LEU A 166 0.44 -20.16 6.08
N ASP A 167 -0.53 -21.04 5.75
CA ASP A 167 -0.31 -22.50 5.67
C ASP A 167 0.66 -22.87 4.54
N ASP A 168 0.62 -22.13 3.42
CA ASP A 168 1.45 -22.41 2.25
C ASP A 168 2.93 -21.97 2.45
N LEU A 169 3.26 -21.20 3.51
CA LEU A 169 4.66 -20.88 3.84
C LEU A 169 5.51 -22.13 4.07
N ASP A 170 4.92 -23.17 4.63
CA ASP A 170 5.61 -24.46 4.88
C ASP A 170 5.93 -25.21 3.58
N LYS A 171 5.22 -24.88 2.49
CA LYS A 171 5.44 -25.45 1.15
C LYS A 171 6.53 -24.75 0.34
N LEU A 172 7.22 -23.77 0.94
CA LEU A 172 8.25 -22.96 0.31
C LEU A 172 9.65 -23.26 0.88
N PRO A 173 10.21 -24.47 0.65
CA PRO A 173 11.49 -24.85 1.28
C PRO A 173 12.69 -24.03 0.78
N GLY A 174 12.58 -23.42 -0.39
CA GLY A 174 13.63 -22.56 -0.95
C GLY A 174 13.60 -21.10 -0.48
N TRP A 175 12.63 -20.73 0.35
CA TRP A 175 12.54 -19.37 0.87
C TRP A 175 13.37 -19.21 2.16
N PRO A 176 14.08 -18.08 2.32
CA PRO A 176 14.79 -17.79 3.56
C PRO A 176 13.84 -17.72 4.75
N GLU A 177 14.21 -18.32 5.87
CA GLU A 177 13.38 -18.35 7.09
C GLU A 177 13.00 -16.94 7.59
N LYS A 178 13.91 -15.98 7.46
CA LYS A 178 13.63 -14.57 7.78
C LYS A 178 12.44 -14.02 6.98
N VAL A 179 12.36 -14.37 5.68
CA VAL A 179 11.26 -13.92 4.81
C VAL A 179 9.95 -14.58 5.21
N LYS A 180 9.96 -15.88 5.49
CA LYS A 180 8.77 -16.59 5.99
C LYS A 180 8.27 -15.98 7.31
N LEU A 181 9.17 -15.70 8.24
CA LEU A 181 8.82 -15.05 9.51
C LEU A 181 8.20 -13.66 9.30
N MET A 182 8.74 -12.87 8.38
CA MET A 182 8.17 -11.56 8.04
C MET A 182 6.74 -11.69 7.48
N GLN A 183 6.51 -12.66 6.58
CA GLN A 183 5.17 -12.94 6.03
C GLN A 183 4.20 -13.38 7.13
N LYS A 184 4.61 -14.32 7.99
CA LYS A 184 3.81 -14.79 9.12
C LYS A 184 3.42 -13.66 10.06
N ASN A 185 4.36 -12.82 10.42
CA ASN A 185 4.11 -11.68 11.30
C ASN A 185 3.21 -10.62 10.64
N TRP A 186 3.34 -10.42 9.33
CA TRP A 186 2.48 -9.50 8.57
C TRP A 186 1.03 -9.99 8.52
N ILE A 187 0.79 -11.28 8.27
CA ILE A 187 -0.55 -11.89 8.31
C ILE A 187 -1.13 -11.79 9.72
N GLY A 188 -0.31 -12.04 10.75
CA GLY A 188 -0.63 -11.74 12.14
C GLY A 188 -1.84 -12.53 12.66
N LYS A 189 -1.97 -13.82 12.32
CA LYS A 189 -3.06 -14.66 12.86
C LYS A 189 -3.05 -14.66 14.38
N SER A 190 -4.18 -14.28 14.97
CA SER A 190 -4.40 -14.36 16.41
C SER A 190 -5.66 -15.17 16.70
N VAL A 191 -5.67 -15.84 17.85
CA VAL A 191 -6.81 -16.62 18.33
C VAL A 191 -7.24 -16.04 19.68
N GLY A 192 -8.54 -15.80 19.83
CA GLY A 192 -9.09 -15.19 21.03
C GLY A 192 -10.60 -15.38 21.11
N ALA A 193 -11.23 -14.63 22.00
CA ALA A 193 -12.66 -14.63 22.22
C ALA A 193 -13.27 -13.26 21.88
N GLU A 194 -14.45 -13.27 21.28
CA GLU A 194 -15.32 -12.09 21.21
C GLU A 194 -16.22 -12.08 22.44
N VAL A 195 -16.37 -10.91 23.06
CA VAL A 195 -17.22 -10.72 24.24
C VAL A 195 -18.03 -9.46 24.05
N ASP A 196 -19.31 -9.57 24.35
CA ASP A 196 -20.26 -8.46 24.32
C ASP A 196 -20.43 -7.87 25.72
N PHE A 197 -20.23 -6.56 25.84
CA PHE A 197 -20.51 -5.81 27.07
C PHE A 197 -21.80 -5.03 26.88
N ASP A 198 -22.70 -5.08 27.85
CA ASP A 198 -23.89 -4.26 27.89
C ASP A 198 -23.52 -2.80 28.22
N ILE A 199 -24.16 -1.85 27.56
CA ILE A 199 -23.97 -0.42 27.80
C ILE A 199 -25.18 0.08 28.59
N VAL A 200 -24.98 0.61 29.78
CA VAL A 200 -26.07 1.08 30.64
C VAL A 200 -26.82 2.22 29.95
N GLY A 201 -28.12 2.05 29.78
CA GLY A 201 -28.98 3.05 29.13
C GLY A 201 -29.03 2.96 27.60
N HIS A 202 -28.40 1.96 27.00
CA HIS A 202 -28.42 1.72 25.53
C HIS A 202 -28.82 0.28 25.24
N ASP A 203 -29.51 0.06 24.12
CA ASP A 203 -29.87 -1.28 23.64
C ASP A 203 -28.71 -1.98 22.93
N GLU A 204 -27.72 -1.21 22.49
CA GLU A 204 -26.55 -1.68 21.78
C GLU A 204 -25.48 -2.24 22.75
N LYS A 205 -24.71 -3.19 22.23
CA LYS A 205 -23.63 -3.81 22.99
C LYS A 205 -22.27 -3.41 22.43
N MET A 206 -21.32 -3.26 23.32
CA MET A 206 -19.93 -3.07 22.94
C MET A 206 -19.25 -4.42 22.76
N LYS A 207 -18.98 -4.80 21.53
CA LYS A 207 -18.26 -6.03 21.19
C LYS A 207 -16.76 -5.78 21.25
N ILE A 208 -16.04 -6.61 21.98
CA ILE A 208 -14.58 -6.62 22.04
C ILE A 208 -14.03 -7.96 21.56
N PHE A 209 -12.78 -7.95 21.08
CA PHE A 209 -11.98 -9.14 20.87
C PHE A 209 -10.78 -9.13 21.81
N THR A 210 -10.52 -10.27 22.48
CA THR A 210 -9.36 -10.41 23.36
C THR A 210 -8.66 -11.75 23.15
N THR A 211 -7.33 -11.73 23.12
CA THR A 211 -6.50 -12.95 23.18
C THR A 211 -6.28 -13.43 24.63
N ARG A 212 -6.73 -12.68 25.63
CA ARG A 212 -6.58 -12.97 27.05
C ARG A 212 -7.94 -12.88 27.76
N PRO A 213 -8.87 -13.80 27.48
CA PRO A 213 -10.20 -13.80 28.11
C PRO A 213 -10.12 -14.03 29.65
N ASP A 214 -9.03 -14.61 30.13
CA ASP A 214 -8.74 -14.79 31.55
C ASP A 214 -8.59 -13.48 32.33
N THR A 215 -8.30 -12.36 31.66
CA THR A 215 -8.13 -11.04 32.29
C THR A 215 -9.41 -10.22 32.38
N LEU A 216 -10.53 -10.70 31.82
CA LEU A 216 -11.80 -9.95 31.76
C LEU A 216 -12.34 -9.54 33.14
N TYR A 217 -12.13 -10.35 34.16
CA TYR A 217 -12.54 -10.04 35.55
C TYR A 217 -11.80 -8.84 36.16
N GLY A 218 -10.71 -8.40 35.56
CA GLY A 218 -9.93 -7.23 35.97
C GLY A 218 -10.25 -5.95 35.19
N VAL A 219 -11.25 -5.97 34.29
CA VAL A 219 -11.63 -4.80 33.49
C VAL A 219 -12.27 -3.74 34.38
N THR A 220 -11.73 -2.52 34.34
CA THR A 220 -12.19 -1.37 35.11
C THR A 220 -12.63 -0.19 34.23
N PHE A 221 -12.26 -0.20 32.94
CA PHE A 221 -12.67 0.80 31.95
C PHE A 221 -12.63 0.21 30.54
N MET A 222 -13.30 0.87 29.61
CA MET A 222 -13.31 0.52 28.21
C MET A 222 -12.80 1.70 27.37
N VAL A 223 -12.17 1.40 26.23
CA VAL A 223 -11.64 2.41 25.33
C VAL A 223 -12.19 2.17 23.93
N LEU A 224 -12.70 3.22 23.29
CA LEU A 224 -13.13 3.20 21.91
C LEU A 224 -12.17 3.99 21.03
N ALA A 225 -11.97 3.52 19.81
CA ALA A 225 -11.31 4.34 18.80
C ALA A 225 -12.20 5.56 18.46
N PRO A 226 -11.61 6.73 18.20
CA PRO A 226 -12.37 7.95 17.92
C PRO A 226 -13.39 7.81 16.77
N GLU A 227 -13.10 6.96 15.81
CA GLU A 227 -13.94 6.71 14.64
C GLU A 227 -15.07 5.71 14.89
N HIS A 228 -15.13 5.11 16.07
CA HIS A 228 -16.15 4.11 16.36
C HIS A 228 -17.53 4.75 16.39
N PRO A 229 -18.56 4.14 15.74
CA PRO A 229 -19.90 4.74 15.68
C PRO A 229 -20.49 5.11 17.03
N LEU A 230 -20.31 4.27 18.04
CA LEU A 230 -20.81 4.48 19.40
C LEU A 230 -20.21 5.70 20.11
N VAL A 231 -19.06 6.21 19.70
CA VAL A 231 -18.45 7.37 20.38
C VAL A 231 -19.41 8.55 20.42
N LYS A 232 -20.08 8.85 19.29
CA LYS A 232 -21.03 9.97 19.21
C LYS A 232 -22.25 9.80 20.10
N GLU A 233 -22.62 8.59 20.43
CA GLU A 233 -23.79 8.26 21.25
C GLU A 233 -23.44 8.23 22.75
N LEU A 234 -22.16 7.98 23.07
CA LEU A 234 -21.68 7.88 24.43
C LEU A 234 -21.06 9.17 24.96
N ILE A 235 -20.93 10.23 24.15
CA ILE A 235 -20.45 11.52 24.62
C ILE A 235 -21.57 12.25 25.37
N THR A 236 -21.34 12.56 26.66
CA THR A 236 -22.25 13.41 27.41
C THR A 236 -22.09 14.88 27.05
N PRO A 237 -23.15 15.72 27.18
CA PRO A 237 -23.06 17.15 26.85
C PRO A 237 -21.92 17.89 27.58
N GLU A 238 -21.58 17.47 28.81
CA GLU A 238 -20.52 18.08 29.59
C GLU A 238 -19.12 17.81 29.03
N HIS A 239 -18.92 16.68 28.35
CA HIS A 239 -17.62 16.27 27.78
C HIS A 239 -17.48 16.54 26.29
N GLN A 240 -18.55 17.02 25.63
CA GLN A 240 -18.56 17.24 24.17
C GLN A 240 -17.40 18.14 23.69
N ALA A 241 -17.19 19.26 24.38
CA ALA A 241 -16.14 20.21 23.97
C ALA A 241 -14.72 19.65 24.11
N GLU A 242 -14.47 18.86 25.14
CA GLU A 242 -13.16 18.20 25.35
C GLU A 242 -12.91 17.14 24.28
N VAL A 243 -13.93 16.33 24.00
CA VAL A 243 -13.84 15.28 22.97
C VAL A 243 -13.66 15.88 21.59
N ASP A 244 -14.34 16.97 21.25
CA ASP A 244 -14.19 17.63 19.95
C ASP A 244 -12.74 18.13 19.74
N VAL A 245 -12.14 18.77 20.75
CA VAL A 245 -10.73 19.19 20.71
C VAL A 245 -9.79 18.00 20.52
N PHE A 246 -10.05 16.90 21.24
CA PHE A 246 -9.26 15.68 21.12
C PHE A 246 -9.38 15.05 19.73
N MET A 247 -10.59 14.98 19.17
CA MET A 247 -10.85 14.46 17.83
C MET A 247 -10.14 15.29 16.76
N ASP A 248 -10.18 16.63 16.86
CA ASP A 248 -9.48 17.52 15.95
C ASP A 248 -7.97 17.31 15.96
N LYS A 249 -7.38 17.07 17.14
CA LYS A 249 -5.95 16.73 17.26
C LYS A 249 -5.61 15.43 16.54
N LEU A 250 -6.46 14.42 16.66
CA LEU A 250 -6.19 13.08 16.13
C LEU A 250 -6.34 12.97 14.61
N GLN A 251 -7.16 13.81 13.98
CA GLN A 251 -7.39 13.75 12.52
C GLN A 251 -6.14 13.96 11.68
N TYR A 252 -5.09 14.56 12.25
CA TYR A 252 -3.81 14.83 11.57
C TYR A 252 -2.75 13.75 11.84
N LEU A 253 -3.02 12.79 12.73
CA LEU A 253 -2.10 11.68 12.99
C LEU A 253 -2.27 10.59 11.93
N SER A 254 -1.15 10.08 11.42
CA SER A 254 -1.17 8.92 10.51
C SER A 254 -1.53 7.64 11.26
N ASP A 255 -2.07 6.65 10.54
CA ASP A 255 -2.35 5.33 11.13
C ASP A 255 -1.07 4.64 11.65
N ILE A 256 0.08 4.94 11.05
CA ILE A 256 1.40 4.44 11.48
C ILE A 256 1.77 5.04 12.83
N ASP A 257 1.62 6.37 12.99
CA ASP A 257 1.92 7.06 14.22
C ASP A 257 0.97 6.63 15.35
N ARG A 258 -0.32 6.51 15.05
CA ARG A 258 -1.33 6.03 16.00
C ARG A 258 -1.05 4.62 16.52
N ASN A 259 -0.47 3.75 15.70
CA ASN A 259 -0.10 2.38 16.07
C ASN A 259 1.35 2.26 16.58
N SER A 260 2.12 3.35 16.59
CA SER A 260 3.48 3.37 17.11
C SER A 260 3.50 2.99 18.60
N THR A 261 4.45 2.15 18.97
CA THR A 261 4.70 1.81 20.38
C THR A 261 5.53 2.85 21.12
N THR A 262 6.11 3.81 20.38
CA THR A 262 6.95 4.88 20.93
C THR A 262 6.17 6.16 21.22
N LEU A 263 4.98 6.30 20.62
CA LEU A 263 4.11 7.44 20.88
C LEU A 263 3.35 7.21 22.19
N GLU A 264 3.33 8.21 23.06
CA GLU A 264 2.51 8.20 24.27
C GLU A 264 1.03 8.15 23.87
N LYS A 265 0.29 7.21 24.49
CA LYS A 265 -1.13 7.05 24.19
C LYS A 265 -1.92 8.05 25.02
N GLU A 266 -2.77 8.79 24.32
CA GLU A 266 -3.66 9.77 24.93
C GLU A 266 -5.11 9.31 24.76
N GLY A 267 -5.97 9.78 25.65
CA GLY A 267 -7.41 9.56 25.61
C GLY A 267 -8.14 10.67 26.36
N CYS A 268 -9.44 10.81 26.09
CA CYS A 268 -10.31 11.67 26.86
C CYS A 268 -11.55 10.90 27.32
N PHE A 269 -12.15 11.34 28.40
CA PHE A 269 -13.32 10.71 28.97
C PHE A 269 -14.59 11.18 28.22
N THR A 270 -15.49 10.24 27.92
CA THR A 270 -16.74 10.54 27.21
C THR A 270 -17.87 10.96 28.14
N GLY A 271 -17.75 10.70 29.43
CA GLY A 271 -18.80 10.95 30.42
C GLY A 271 -19.72 9.74 30.66
N SER A 272 -19.53 8.64 29.92
CA SER A 272 -20.32 7.40 30.04
C SER A 272 -19.50 6.29 30.66
#